data_565551f64d6af5e488d7d26889e86aa0
#
_entry.id   565551f64d6af5e488d7d26889e86aa0
#
_cell.length_a   1.000
_cell.length_b   1.000
_cell.length_c   1.000
_cell.angle_alpha   90.00
_cell.angle_beta   90.00
_cell.angle_gamma   90.00
#
_symmetry.space_group_name_H-M   'P 1'
#
loop_
_entity.id
_entity.type
_entity.pdbx_description
1 polymer ?
#
loop_
_entity_poly.entity_id
_entity_poly.type
_entity_poly.pdbx_seq_one_letter_code
_entity_poly.pdbx_strand_id
1 'polypeptide(L)'
;TVKICVKGFADTPYTQQELDDARALIEDAMAAGAPGVSLGIMYLPECYSSTDEFAYILEPVGRYHRVITTHIRGEGDSMVQSVREVIEIARRVGCALEISHFKSCGMKNWGKDIHTAIADIEAARAEGMDVTVDFYPYEGGSTALTTMLPPVFVAGNMTRALEKLGTPEGVEEFRRTSSVLYDDWDNFCITLGWDRIIISGVVCPENEKFLGMRVTEAAEKFGFEDAAALAAYLMHSEDGKTAIINMSMSQDDIDTVARLPWSNIISDAIYAKTDTPHPRMFGAFPKVLREYVAERGIYTMQEATRRKNGIGRTRELAERQLC
;
A
#
# COMPACT_ATOMS: atom_id res chain seq x y z
N THR A 1 5.83 -12.01 3.82
CA THR A 1 6.39 -13.36 3.56
C THR A 1 7.07 -13.94 4.80
N VAL A 2 7.99 -13.23 5.46
CA VAL A 2 8.69 -13.73 6.67
C VAL A 2 7.69 -14.10 7.76
N LYS A 3 6.73 -13.22 8.09
CA LYS A 3 5.69 -13.51 9.08
C LYS A 3 4.88 -14.77 8.74
N ILE A 4 4.52 -14.94 7.46
CA ILE A 4 3.78 -16.12 7.01
C ILE A 4 4.59 -17.40 7.21
N CYS A 5 5.91 -17.37 6.96
CA CYS A 5 6.78 -18.53 7.15
C CYS A 5 6.88 -18.96 8.63
N VAL A 6 6.93 -17.98 9.54
CA VAL A 6 7.15 -18.24 10.97
C VAL A 6 5.84 -18.49 11.73
N LYS A 7 4.78 -17.72 11.38
CA LYS A 7 3.54 -17.65 12.19
C LYS A 7 2.27 -17.88 11.39
N GLY A 8 2.33 -17.91 10.06
CA GLY A 8 1.14 -17.92 9.20
C GLY A 8 0.38 -16.61 9.28
N PHE A 9 -0.95 -16.69 9.29
CA PHE A 9 -1.87 -15.54 9.32
C PHE A 9 -2.45 -15.24 10.72
N ALA A 10 -1.86 -15.81 11.78
CA ALA A 10 -2.34 -15.59 13.14
C ALA A 10 -2.26 -14.10 13.54
N ASP A 11 -3.31 -13.63 14.23
CA ASP A 11 -3.48 -12.27 14.73
C ASP A 11 -2.92 -12.06 16.16
N THR A 12 -2.30 -13.10 16.73
CA THR A 12 -1.68 -13.03 18.05
C THR A 12 -0.27 -12.43 17.98
N PRO A 13 0.22 -11.78 19.07
CA PRO A 13 1.61 -11.32 19.16
C PRO A 13 2.60 -12.46 18.90
N TYR A 14 3.79 -12.11 18.43
CA TYR A 14 4.87 -13.09 18.31
C TYR A 14 5.31 -13.61 19.67
N THR A 15 5.62 -14.89 19.76
CA THR A 15 6.45 -15.43 20.84
C THR A 15 7.91 -15.01 20.62
N GLN A 16 8.74 -15.09 21.67
CA GLN A 16 10.17 -14.75 21.54
C GLN A 16 10.86 -15.65 20.51
N GLN A 17 10.53 -16.94 20.46
CA GLN A 17 11.10 -17.87 19.48
C GLN A 17 10.71 -17.47 18.04
N GLU A 18 9.46 -17.10 17.80
CA GLU A 18 9.00 -16.65 16.48
C GLU A 18 9.68 -15.34 16.06
N LEU A 19 9.94 -14.41 17.00
CA LEU A 19 10.73 -13.19 16.73
C LEU A 19 12.17 -13.54 16.33
N ASP A 20 12.80 -14.45 17.06
CA ASP A 20 14.18 -14.88 16.79
C ASP A 20 14.28 -15.60 15.43
N ASP A 21 13.31 -16.47 15.11
CA ASP A 21 13.23 -17.16 13.81
C ASP A 21 13.02 -16.20 12.65
N ALA A 22 12.12 -15.22 12.80
CA ALA A 22 11.89 -14.18 11.80
C ALA A 22 13.14 -13.31 11.57
N ARG A 23 13.81 -12.92 12.64
CA ARG A 23 15.06 -12.16 12.60
C ARG A 23 16.17 -12.95 11.90
N ALA A 24 16.30 -14.25 12.19
CA ALA A 24 17.28 -15.12 11.57
C ALA A 24 17.09 -15.24 10.05
N LEU A 25 15.82 -15.36 9.60
CA LEU A 25 15.50 -15.36 8.14
C LEU A 25 15.92 -14.07 7.45
N ILE A 26 15.76 -12.91 8.12
CA ILE A 26 16.23 -11.62 7.59
C ILE A 26 17.74 -11.54 7.60
N GLU A 27 18.40 -12.01 8.67
CA GLU A 27 19.87 -12.10 8.75
C GLU A 27 20.45 -12.90 7.58
N ASP A 28 19.90 -14.08 7.31
CA ASP A 28 20.33 -14.94 6.20
C ASP A 28 20.17 -14.25 4.84
N ALA A 29 19.03 -13.54 4.65
CA ALA A 29 18.79 -12.78 3.43
C ALA A 29 19.79 -11.63 3.26
N MET A 30 20.10 -10.88 4.32
CA MET A 30 21.09 -9.80 4.29
C MET A 30 22.48 -10.33 4.02
N ALA A 31 22.87 -11.45 4.67
CA ALA A 31 24.16 -12.12 4.44
C ALA A 31 24.30 -12.64 3.00
N ALA A 32 23.19 -13.10 2.41
CA ALA A 32 23.14 -13.52 1.00
C ALA A 32 23.17 -12.34 -0.01
N GLY A 33 23.18 -11.08 0.47
CA GLY A 33 23.31 -9.89 -0.37
C GLY A 33 21.98 -9.23 -0.75
N ALA A 34 20.88 -9.51 -0.07
CA ALA A 34 19.63 -8.79 -0.29
C ALA A 34 19.82 -7.28 -0.10
N PRO A 35 19.24 -6.42 -0.97
CA PRO A 35 19.41 -4.96 -0.91
C PRO A 35 18.66 -4.34 0.26
N GLY A 36 17.66 -5.02 0.82
CA GLY A 36 16.84 -4.53 1.91
C GLY A 36 15.64 -5.42 2.20
N VAL A 37 14.72 -4.91 2.99
CA VAL A 37 13.45 -5.56 3.34
C VAL A 37 12.31 -4.69 2.88
N SER A 38 11.27 -5.30 2.32
CA SER A 38 10.01 -4.64 1.98
C SER A 38 8.91 -5.06 2.96
N LEU A 39 8.18 -4.07 3.48
CA LEU A 39 7.04 -4.25 4.37
C LEU A 39 5.74 -3.89 3.65
N GLY A 40 4.66 -4.56 4.03
CA GLY A 40 3.31 -4.21 3.63
C GLY A 40 2.42 -4.14 4.87
N ILE A 41 2.65 -3.15 5.74
CA ILE A 41 2.07 -3.09 7.10
C ILE A 41 0.53 -3.01 7.07
N MET A 42 -0.06 -2.44 6.04
CA MET A 42 -1.52 -2.43 5.84
C MET A 42 -2.11 -3.83 5.69
N TYR A 43 -1.34 -4.77 5.13
CA TYR A 43 -1.86 -6.06 4.69
C TYR A 43 -1.71 -7.16 5.75
N LEU A 44 -2.64 -8.12 5.70
CA LEU A 44 -2.55 -9.35 6.48
C LEU A 44 -1.36 -10.22 6.03
N PRO A 45 -0.61 -10.77 6.97
CA PRO A 45 -0.73 -10.69 8.42
C PRO A 45 0.11 -9.56 9.06
N GLU A 46 0.83 -8.74 8.29
CA GLU A 46 1.76 -7.75 8.84
C GLU A 46 1.07 -6.67 9.68
N CYS A 47 -0.20 -6.35 9.37
CA CYS A 47 -1.00 -5.39 10.14
C CYS A 47 -1.16 -5.75 11.63
N TYR A 48 -0.98 -7.01 12.00
CA TYR A 48 -1.02 -7.46 13.39
C TYR A 48 0.32 -7.30 14.14
N SER A 49 1.36 -6.80 13.47
CA SER A 49 2.67 -6.60 14.10
C SER A 49 2.76 -5.20 14.71
N SER A 50 3.39 -5.14 15.87
CA SER A 50 3.69 -3.87 16.55
C SER A 50 5.00 -3.26 16.04
N THR A 51 5.17 -1.96 16.30
CA THR A 51 6.42 -1.22 16.06
C THR A 51 7.62 -1.88 16.74
N ASP A 52 7.44 -2.41 17.96
CA ASP A 52 8.51 -3.09 18.71
C ASP A 52 8.94 -4.39 18.04
N GLU A 53 7.98 -5.21 17.57
CA GLU A 53 8.25 -6.44 16.84
C GLU A 53 8.99 -6.15 15.53
N PHE A 54 8.57 -5.14 14.76
CA PHE A 54 9.29 -4.73 13.56
C PHE A 54 10.71 -4.28 13.85
N ALA A 55 10.92 -3.42 14.85
CA ALA A 55 12.26 -2.95 15.21
C ALA A 55 13.18 -4.10 15.62
N TYR A 56 12.66 -5.11 16.33
CA TYR A 56 13.43 -6.29 16.72
C TYR A 56 13.80 -7.17 15.52
N ILE A 57 12.80 -7.50 14.68
CA ILE A 57 12.99 -8.41 13.53
C ILE A 57 13.90 -7.79 12.47
N LEU A 58 13.83 -6.45 12.28
CA LEU A 58 14.54 -5.73 11.23
C LEU A 58 15.94 -5.24 11.64
N GLU A 59 16.40 -5.47 12.88
CA GLU A 59 17.73 -5.05 13.33
C GLU A 59 18.86 -5.45 12.34
N PRO A 60 18.85 -6.63 11.70
CA PRO A 60 19.89 -6.97 10.72
C PRO A 60 19.99 -6.01 9.53
N VAL A 61 18.86 -5.38 9.13
CA VAL A 61 18.85 -4.41 8.00
C VAL A 61 19.77 -3.22 8.30
N GLY A 62 19.73 -2.69 9.53
CA GLY A 62 20.61 -1.63 9.97
C GLY A 62 22.07 -2.07 10.03
N ARG A 63 22.33 -3.23 10.63
CA ARG A 63 23.69 -3.77 10.77
C ARG A 63 24.38 -4.04 9.42
N TYR A 64 23.62 -4.42 8.40
CA TYR A 64 24.12 -4.57 7.04
C TYR A 64 24.03 -3.29 6.19
N HIS A 65 23.66 -2.16 6.77
CA HIS A 65 23.49 -0.87 6.08
C HIS A 65 22.57 -0.96 4.86
N ARG A 66 21.44 -1.64 5.01
CA ARG A 66 20.45 -1.84 3.96
C ARG A 66 19.25 -0.88 4.15
N VAL A 67 18.26 -1.01 3.27
CA VAL A 67 17.08 -0.13 3.25
C VAL A 67 15.82 -0.90 3.69
N ILE A 68 14.92 -0.23 4.41
CA ILE A 68 13.53 -0.65 4.56
C ILE A 68 12.71 0.10 3.53
N THR A 69 11.95 -0.63 2.69
CA THR A 69 10.90 -0.07 1.85
C THR A 69 9.56 -0.46 2.42
N THR A 70 8.55 0.40 2.38
CA THR A 70 7.31 0.09 3.08
C THR A 70 6.07 0.69 2.45
N HIS A 71 5.05 -0.17 2.22
CA HIS A 71 3.66 0.25 2.26
C HIS A 71 3.28 0.46 3.73
N ILE A 72 2.93 1.67 4.13
CA ILE A 72 2.64 2.04 5.52
C ILE A 72 1.34 1.41 6.02
N ARG A 73 1.08 1.45 7.33
CA ARG A 73 -0.09 0.83 7.97
C ARG A 73 -1.41 1.40 7.49
N GLY A 74 -1.47 2.71 7.27
CA GLY A 74 -2.62 3.41 6.75
C GLY A 74 -2.21 4.60 5.89
N GLU A 75 -2.98 4.87 4.87
CA GLU A 75 -2.76 5.92 3.86
C GLU A 75 -3.89 6.96 3.86
N GLY A 76 -4.91 6.73 4.69
CA GLY A 76 -6.06 7.60 4.89
C GLY A 76 -5.98 8.35 6.22
N ASP A 77 -6.96 8.13 7.09
CA ASP A 77 -7.08 8.83 8.37
C ASP A 77 -5.92 8.59 9.32
N SER A 78 -5.27 7.45 9.22
CA SER A 78 -4.10 7.07 10.02
C SER A 78 -2.75 7.36 9.34
N MET A 79 -2.73 8.01 8.17
CA MET A 79 -1.53 8.25 7.36
C MET A 79 -0.38 8.90 8.14
N VAL A 80 -0.65 10.01 8.82
CA VAL A 80 0.38 10.75 9.57
C VAL A 80 0.98 9.89 10.68
N GLN A 81 0.13 9.16 11.41
CA GLN A 81 0.58 8.24 12.45
C GLN A 81 1.42 7.10 11.86
N SER A 82 1.02 6.56 10.71
CA SER A 82 1.72 5.47 10.01
C SER A 82 3.09 5.92 9.49
N VAL A 83 3.22 7.16 9.02
CA VAL A 83 4.51 7.75 8.63
C VAL A 83 5.43 7.87 9.85
N ARG A 84 4.93 8.34 10.99
CA ARG A 84 5.69 8.41 12.25
C ARG A 84 6.13 7.03 12.73
N GLU A 85 5.27 6.02 12.60
CA GLU A 85 5.58 4.63 12.94
C GLU A 85 6.79 4.12 12.15
N VAL A 86 6.79 4.27 10.82
CA VAL A 86 7.88 3.75 10.00
C VAL A 86 9.18 4.56 10.13
N ILE A 87 9.10 5.86 10.39
CA ILE A 87 10.26 6.67 10.77
C ILE A 87 10.87 6.16 12.08
N GLU A 88 10.04 5.85 13.07
CA GLU A 88 10.50 5.31 14.36
C GLU A 88 11.12 3.93 14.23
N ILE A 89 10.52 3.03 13.42
CA ILE A 89 11.12 1.73 13.10
C ILE A 89 12.51 1.92 12.48
N ALA A 90 12.61 2.73 11.43
CA ALA A 90 13.89 2.96 10.74
C ALA A 90 14.94 3.63 11.64
N ARG A 91 14.53 4.56 12.51
CA ARG A 91 15.40 5.20 13.51
C ARG A 91 15.96 4.17 14.48
N ARG A 92 15.14 3.29 15.03
CA ARG A 92 15.56 2.24 15.97
C ARG A 92 16.46 1.20 15.33
N VAL A 93 16.17 0.86 14.09
CA VAL A 93 16.98 -0.08 13.29
C VAL A 93 18.29 0.56 12.82
N GLY A 94 18.35 1.88 12.67
CA GLY A 94 19.52 2.60 12.17
C GLY A 94 19.76 2.40 10.67
N CYS A 95 18.70 2.40 9.85
CA CYS A 95 18.76 2.14 8.41
C CYS A 95 18.11 3.26 7.61
N ALA A 96 18.29 3.21 6.27
CA ALA A 96 17.53 4.07 5.37
C ALA A 96 16.08 3.59 5.23
N LEU A 97 15.19 4.52 4.92
CA LEU A 97 13.77 4.30 4.73
C LEU A 97 13.31 4.82 3.37
N GLU A 98 12.57 4.02 2.64
CA GLU A 98 11.79 4.42 1.47
C GLU A 98 10.31 4.19 1.78
N ILE A 99 9.50 5.25 1.79
CA ILE A 99 8.05 5.13 1.94
C ILE A 99 7.45 4.98 0.54
N SER A 100 6.93 3.80 0.25
CA SER A 100 6.43 3.44 -1.08
C SER A 100 5.13 4.14 -1.41
N HIS A 101 4.96 4.53 -2.69
CA HIS A 101 3.74 5.14 -3.26
C HIS A 101 3.05 6.14 -2.33
N PHE A 102 3.84 7.06 -1.77
CA PHE A 102 3.46 8.01 -0.75
C PHE A 102 2.28 8.89 -1.17
N LYS A 103 1.18 8.81 -0.43
CA LYS A 103 -0.08 9.48 -0.76
C LYS A 103 -0.95 9.72 0.47
N SER A 104 -1.90 10.64 0.35
CA SER A 104 -3.00 10.83 1.29
C SER A 104 -4.31 10.39 0.64
N CYS A 105 -4.93 9.36 1.20
CA CYS A 105 -6.18 8.79 0.73
C CYS A 105 -7.39 9.40 1.43
N GLY A 106 -8.45 9.62 0.66
CA GLY A 106 -9.72 10.10 1.20
C GLY A 106 -9.89 11.62 1.14
N MET A 107 -11.03 12.05 0.61
CA MET A 107 -11.30 13.46 0.27
C MET A 107 -11.14 14.42 1.45
N LYS A 108 -11.45 13.98 2.68
CA LYS A 108 -11.32 14.82 3.87
C LYS A 108 -9.87 15.10 4.27
N ASN A 109 -8.94 14.26 3.81
CA ASN A 109 -7.52 14.29 4.15
C ASN A 109 -6.69 15.07 3.13
N TRP A 110 -7.24 15.27 1.90
CA TRP A 110 -6.55 15.95 0.82
C TRP A 110 -6.13 17.37 1.20
N GLY A 111 -4.91 17.72 0.80
CA GLY A 111 -4.32 19.04 1.05
C GLY A 111 -3.99 19.31 2.52
N LYS A 112 -4.05 18.31 3.40
CA LYS A 112 -3.78 18.45 4.84
C LYS A 112 -2.73 17.47 5.33
N ASP A 113 -3.09 16.19 5.36
CA ASP A 113 -2.27 15.14 5.99
C ASP A 113 -0.97 14.93 5.24
N ILE A 114 -0.97 15.09 3.92
CA ILE A 114 0.24 15.03 3.10
C ILE A 114 1.29 16.05 3.56
N HIS A 115 0.89 17.28 3.88
CA HIS A 115 1.80 18.33 4.35
C HIS A 115 2.35 18.05 5.74
N THR A 116 1.50 17.51 6.64
CA THR A 116 1.94 17.12 7.99
C THR A 116 2.96 15.99 7.92
N ALA A 117 2.68 14.96 7.11
CA ALA A 117 3.59 13.83 6.91
C ALA A 117 4.91 14.25 6.26
N ILE A 118 4.88 15.18 5.28
CA ILE A 118 6.09 15.76 4.68
C ILE A 118 6.92 16.47 5.75
N ALA A 119 6.30 17.25 6.63
CA ALA A 119 7.02 17.96 7.70
C ALA A 119 7.69 16.97 8.68
N ASP A 120 7.02 15.86 9.04
CA ASP A 120 7.61 14.82 9.89
C ASP A 120 8.80 14.12 9.20
N ILE A 121 8.70 13.85 7.89
CA ILE A 121 9.82 13.30 7.10
C ILE A 121 10.99 14.31 7.04
N GLU A 122 10.72 15.59 6.78
CA GLU A 122 11.75 16.63 6.72
C GLU A 122 12.46 16.80 8.08
N ALA A 123 11.73 16.70 9.19
CA ALA A 123 12.31 16.71 10.52
C ALA A 123 13.27 15.51 10.73
N ALA A 124 12.85 14.29 10.36
CA ALA A 124 13.70 13.11 10.44
C ALA A 124 14.95 13.24 9.55
N ARG A 125 14.80 13.81 8.36
CA ARG A 125 15.93 14.10 7.44
C ARG A 125 16.89 15.15 8.04
N ALA A 126 16.38 16.17 8.71
CA ALA A 126 17.20 17.17 9.39
C ALA A 126 18.00 16.58 10.57
N GLU A 127 17.49 15.51 11.19
CA GLU A 127 18.21 14.70 12.19
C GLU A 127 19.30 13.80 11.58
N GLY A 128 19.41 13.75 10.26
CA GLY A 128 20.41 12.95 9.52
C GLY A 128 19.92 11.59 9.06
N MET A 129 18.62 11.27 9.18
CA MET A 129 18.06 10.04 8.64
C MET A 129 17.97 10.11 7.09
N ASP A 130 18.28 9.02 6.43
CA ASP A 130 18.07 8.87 4.98
C ASP A 130 16.65 8.37 4.72
N VAL A 131 15.72 9.29 4.54
CA VAL A 131 14.31 9.01 4.25
C VAL A 131 13.97 9.53 2.87
N THR A 132 13.44 8.67 2.02
CA THR A 132 12.93 8.99 0.68
C THR A 132 11.49 8.49 0.53
N VAL A 133 10.80 8.96 -0.49
CA VAL A 133 9.49 8.45 -0.86
C VAL A 133 9.44 8.17 -2.36
N ASP A 134 8.50 7.36 -2.79
CA ASP A 134 8.16 7.24 -4.19
C ASP A 134 6.68 7.56 -4.47
N PHE A 135 6.34 7.80 -5.73
CA PHE A 135 4.99 8.09 -6.16
C PHE A 135 4.76 7.67 -7.62
N TYR A 136 3.51 7.48 -7.98
CA TYR A 136 3.05 7.33 -9.37
C TYR A 136 2.06 8.44 -9.74
N PRO A 137 2.01 8.89 -11.03
CA PRO A 137 1.29 10.11 -11.42
C PRO A 137 -0.20 9.87 -11.73
N TYR A 138 -0.94 9.18 -10.85
CA TYR A 138 -2.36 8.89 -11.01
C TYR A 138 -3.12 9.07 -9.71
N GLU A 139 -4.36 9.57 -9.80
CA GLU A 139 -5.27 9.79 -8.67
C GLU A 139 -5.90 8.50 -8.13
N GLY A 140 -5.79 7.42 -8.88
CA GLY A 140 -6.29 6.09 -8.48
C GLY A 140 -5.18 5.17 -8.00
N GLY A 141 -5.46 4.39 -6.96
CA GLY A 141 -4.67 3.24 -6.55
C GLY A 141 -5.21 1.95 -7.17
N SER A 142 -4.45 0.86 -7.13
CA SER A 142 -4.90 -0.47 -7.55
C SER A 142 -4.54 -1.50 -6.50
N THR A 143 -5.53 -2.25 -6.05
CA THR A 143 -5.40 -3.28 -5.02
C THR A 143 -6.49 -4.34 -5.17
N ALA A 144 -6.58 -5.28 -4.22
CA ALA A 144 -7.66 -6.25 -4.16
C ALA A 144 -8.89 -5.69 -3.43
N LEU A 145 -10.08 -6.11 -3.83
CA LEU A 145 -11.34 -5.72 -3.15
C LEU A 145 -11.36 -6.15 -1.67
N THR A 146 -10.62 -7.20 -1.31
CA THR A 146 -10.49 -7.67 0.08
C THR A 146 -9.84 -6.65 1.02
N THR A 147 -9.18 -5.61 0.52
CA THR A 147 -8.68 -4.50 1.35
C THR A 147 -9.81 -3.67 1.98
N MET A 148 -11.05 -3.84 1.49
CA MET A 148 -12.25 -3.24 2.07
C MET A 148 -12.80 -4.02 3.27
N LEU A 149 -12.24 -5.20 3.60
CA LEU A 149 -12.66 -6.00 4.75
C LEU A 149 -12.01 -5.51 6.04
N PRO A 150 -12.80 -5.11 7.05
CA PRO A 150 -12.24 -4.74 8.34
C PRO A 150 -11.49 -5.91 8.99
N PRO A 151 -10.33 -5.65 9.65
CA PRO A 151 -9.56 -6.70 10.34
C PRO A 151 -10.39 -7.52 11.33
N VAL A 152 -11.34 -6.89 12.03
CA VAL A 152 -12.27 -7.55 12.95
C VAL A 152 -13.21 -8.53 12.25
N PHE A 153 -13.59 -8.28 10.99
CA PHE A 153 -14.39 -9.22 10.20
C PHE A 153 -13.57 -10.42 9.75
N VAL A 154 -12.32 -10.19 9.36
CA VAL A 154 -11.40 -11.26 8.91
C VAL A 154 -10.93 -12.13 10.07
N ALA A 155 -10.69 -11.55 11.24
CA ALA A 155 -10.30 -12.23 12.48
C ALA A 155 -9.18 -13.29 12.26
N GLY A 156 -8.14 -12.91 11.50
CA GLY A 156 -6.99 -13.78 11.20
C GLY A 156 -7.25 -14.94 10.24
N ASN A 157 -8.45 -15.05 9.65
CA ASN A 157 -8.80 -16.16 8.76
C ASN A 157 -9.55 -15.66 7.50
N MET A 158 -8.81 -15.30 6.47
CA MET A 158 -9.37 -14.80 5.20
C MET A 158 -10.29 -15.82 4.52
N THR A 159 -9.93 -17.10 4.50
CA THR A 159 -10.76 -18.15 3.86
C THR A 159 -12.15 -18.20 4.51
N ARG A 160 -12.18 -18.23 5.84
CA ARG A 160 -13.46 -18.22 6.58
C ARG A 160 -14.24 -16.93 6.37
N ALA A 161 -13.55 -15.78 6.28
CA ALA A 161 -14.20 -14.51 6.01
C ALA A 161 -14.85 -14.50 4.62
N LEU A 162 -14.17 -15.02 3.60
CA LEU A 162 -14.71 -15.14 2.24
C LEU A 162 -15.90 -16.12 2.16
N GLU A 163 -15.82 -17.26 2.84
CA GLU A 163 -16.95 -18.20 2.95
C GLU A 163 -18.18 -17.55 3.61
N LYS A 164 -17.97 -16.79 4.68
CA LYS A 164 -19.01 -16.08 5.42
C LYS A 164 -19.72 -15.05 4.56
N LEU A 165 -19.02 -14.35 3.65
CA LEU A 165 -19.62 -13.42 2.69
C LEU A 165 -20.60 -14.06 1.70
N GLY A 166 -20.60 -15.38 1.57
CA GLY A 166 -21.58 -16.15 0.80
C GLY A 166 -22.93 -16.35 1.54
N THR A 167 -23.08 -15.87 2.78
CA THR A 167 -24.29 -16.02 3.58
C THR A 167 -24.95 -14.67 3.86
N PRO A 168 -26.31 -14.61 3.99
CA PRO A 168 -26.99 -13.35 4.35
C PRO A 168 -26.49 -12.73 5.66
N GLU A 169 -26.24 -13.57 6.67
CA GLU A 169 -25.74 -13.13 7.98
C GLU A 169 -24.31 -12.54 7.87
N GLY A 170 -23.47 -13.13 7.03
CA GLY A 170 -22.11 -12.64 6.77
C GLY A 170 -22.11 -11.32 6.02
N VAL A 171 -22.99 -11.12 5.05
CA VAL A 171 -23.16 -9.84 4.34
C VAL A 171 -23.62 -8.75 5.32
N GLU A 172 -24.58 -9.05 6.21
CA GLU A 172 -25.04 -8.09 7.20
C GLU A 172 -23.96 -7.74 8.23
N GLU A 173 -23.16 -8.72 8.66
CA GLU A 173 -22.03 -8.45 9.53
C GLU A 173 -20.96 -7.62 8.82
N PHE A 174 -20.65 -7.89 7.55
CA PHE A 174 -19.74 -7.07 6.74
C PHE A 174 -20.26 -5.63 6.64
N ARG A 175 -21.56 -5.44 6.30
CA ARG A 175 -22.19 -4.13 6.24
C ARG A 175 -22.04 -3.38 7.56
N ARG A 176 -22.31 -4.03 8.67
CA ARG A 176 -22.21 -3.46 10.02
C ARG A 176 -20.76 -3.10 10.37
N THR A 177 -19.81 -3.99 10.16
CA THR A 177 -18.41 -3.75 10.50
C THR A 177 -17.73 -2.73 9.58
N SER A 178 -18.08 -2.70 8.29
CA SER A 178 -17.56 -1.70 7.34
C SER A 178 -18.17 -0.30 7.51
N SER A 179 -19.17 -0.14 8.38
CA SER A 179 -19.79 1.15 8.73
C SER A 179 -19.18 1.80 9.99
N VAL A 180 -18.09 1.23 10.54
CA VAL A 180 -17.43 1.72 11.75
C VAL A 180 -16.06 2.27 11.41
N LEU A 181 -15.66 3.40 12.01
CA LEU A 181 -14.29 3.91 11.96
C LEU A 181 -13.45 3.16 13.00
N TYR A 182 -12.22 2.85 12.63
CA TYR A 182 -11.22 2.17 13.47
C TYR A 182 -10.01 3.08 13.65
N ASP A 183 -9.37 3.03 14.81
CA ASP A 183 -8.21 3.88 15.10
C ASP A 183 -6.92 3.36 14.41
N ASP A 184 -6.87 2.08 14.10
CA ASP A 184 -5.69 1.36 13.60
C ASP A 184 -5.85 0.80 12.18
N TRP A 185 -6.95 1.15 11.51
CA TRP A 185 -7.25 0.70 10.15
C TRP A 185 -8.09 1.71 9.38
N ASP A 186 -7.63 2.06 8.17
CA ASP A 186 -8.33 2.97 7.28
C ASP A 186 -9.55 2.31 6.63
N ASN A 187 -10.73 2.71 7.04
CA ASN A 187 -11.97 2.20 6.46
C ASN A 187 -12.31 2.92 5.16
N PHE A 188 -11.84 2.41 4.04
CA PHE A 188 -12.13 2.98 2.72
C PHE A 188 -13.62 2.90 2.32
N CYS A 189 -14.42 2.03 2.92
CA CYS A 189 -15.87 2.04 2.72
C CYS A 189 -16.49 3.37 3.18
N ILE A 190 -15.91 4.01 4.19
CA ILE A 190 -16.34 5.31 4.73
C ILE A 190 -15.57 6.46 4.10
N THR A 191 -14.23 6.36 4.09
CA THR A 191 -13.36 7.50 3.72
C THR A 191 -13.37 7.81 2.23
N LEU A 192 -13.65 6.81 1.37
CA LEU A 192 -13.81 6.98 -0.08
C LEU A 192 -15.26 6.84 -0.52
N GLY A 193 -15.99 5.89 0.07
CA GLY A 193 -17.29 5.48 -0.42
C GLY A 193 -17.19 4.54 -1.64
N TRP A 194 -18.22 3.76 -1.86
CA TRP A 194 -18.29 2.75 -2.92
C TRP A 194 -18.37 3.33 -4.33
N ASP A 195 -18.79 4.57 -4.48
CA ASP A 195 -18.85 5.30 -5.75
C ASP A 195 -17.46 5.64 -6.33
N ARG A 196 -16.40 5.52 -5.53
CA ARG A 196 -15.01 5.73 -5.94
C ARG A 196 -14.23 4.45 -6.17
N ILE A 197 -14.87 3.30 -6.04
CA ILE A 197 -14.27 1.99 -6.27
C ILE A 197 -14.73 1.46 -7.64
N ILE A 198 -13.76 1.19 -8.52
CA ILE A 198 -13.98 0.64 -9.87
C ILE A 198 -13.50 -0.81 -9.89
N ILE A 199 -14.32 -1.71 -10.41
CA ILE A 199 -13.98 -3.13 -10.58
C ILE A 199 -13.05 -3.23 -11.80
N SER A 200 -11.80 -3.62 -11.59
CA SER A 200 -10.77 -3.61 -12.63
C SER A 200 -10.28 -5.00 -13.04
N GLY A 201 -10.63 -6.03 -12.29
CA GLY A 201 -10.26 -7.40 -12.63
C GLY A 201 -11.08 -8.43 -11.87
N VAL A 202 -11.47 -9.47 -12.60
CA VAL A 202 -12.18 -10.65 -12.08
C VAL A 202 -11.57 -11.91 -12.69
N VAL A 203 -11.82 -13.06 -12.09
CA VAL A 203 -11.32 -14.36 -12.56
C VAL A 203 -12.47 -15.19 -13.15
N CYS A 204 -13.66 -15.07 -12.55
CA CYS A 204 -14.84 -15.81 -13.00
C CYS A 204 -15.48 -15.11 -14.21
N PRO A 205 -15.70 -15.81 -15.34
CA PRO A 205 -16.29 -15.22 -16.57
C PRO A 205 -17.66 -14.57 -16.32
N GLU A 206 -18.44 -15.11 -15.40
CA GLU A 206 -19.76 -14.58 -15.05
C GLU A 206 -19.71 -13.16 -14.48
N ASN A 207 -18.56 -12.77 -13.94
CA ASN A 207 -18.33 -11.48 -13.32
C ASN A 207 -17.70 -10.44 -14.26
N GLU A 208 -17.30 -10.82 -15.48
CA GLU A 208 -16.74 -9.88 -16.47
C GLU A 208 -17.71 -8.73 -16.80
N LYS A 209 -19.01 -8.95 -16.66
CA LYS A 209 -20.05 -7.93 -16.84
C LYS A 209 -19.92 -6.72 -15.92
N PHE A 210 -19.16 -6.83 -14.81
CA PHE A 210 -18.92 -5.75 -13.85
C PHE A 210 -17.65 -4.94 -14.16
N LEU A 211 -16.79 -5.43 -15.06
CA LEU A 211 -15.51 -4.78 -15.35
C LEU A 211 -15.68 -3.33 -15.83
N GLY A 212 -14.85 -2.44 -15.32
CA GLY A 212 -14.84 -1.01 -15.63
C GLY A 212 -15.95 -0.20 -14.96
N MET A 213 -16.88 -0.84 -14.24
CA MET A 213 -17.97 -0.16 -13.56
C MET A 213 -17.59 0.20 -12.12
N ARG A 214 -18.19 1.29 -11.61
CA ARG A 214 -18.16 1.59 -10.18
C ARG A 214 -19.01 0.57 -9.42
N VAL A 215 -18.60 0.24 -8.18
CA VAL A 215 -19.34 -0.77 -7.39
C VAL A 215 -20.80 -0.35 -7.18
N THR A 216 -21.05 0.94 -6.92
CA THR A 216 -22.43 1.47 -6.79
C THR A 216 -23.25 1.33 -8.06
N GLU A 217 -22.68 1.71 -9.21
CA GLU A 217 -23.31 1.61 -10.53
C GLU A 217 -23.63 0.15 -10.89
N ALA A 218 -22.68 -0.76 -10.66
CA ALA A 218 -22.86 -2.17 -10.92
C ALA A 218 -23.92 -2.78 -10.01
N ALA A 219 -23.93 -2.42 -8.71
CA ALA A 219 -24.96 -2.89 -7.78
C ALA A 219 -26.37 -2.51 -8.24
N GLU A 220 -26.58 -1.24 -8.57
CA GLU A 220 -27.86 -0.74 -9.07
C GLU A 220 -28.27 -1.44 -10.37
N LYS A 221 -27.37 -1.47 -11.36
CA LYS A 221 -27.66 -2.04 -12.69
C LYS A 221 -28.02 -3.52 -12.66
N PHE A 222 -27.43 -4.29 -11.76
CA PHE A 222 -27.61 -5.74 -11.70
C PHE A 222 -28.51 -6.19 -10.54
N GLY A 223 -29.17 -5.25 -9.85
CA GLY A 223 -30.22 -5.54 -8.89
C GLY A 223 -29.72 -6.08 -7.55
N PHE A 224 -28.51 -5.72 -7.14
CA PHE A 224 -28.05 -5.96 -5.77
C PHE A 224 -28.72 -4.96 -4.81
N GLU A 225 -28.90 -5.36 -3.57
CA GLU A 225 -29.51 -4.52 -2.54
C GLU A 225 -28.74 -3.19 -2.34
N ASP A 226 -27.40 -3.28 -2.30
CA ASP A 226 -26.49 -2.15 -2.19
C ASP A 226 -25.08 -2.53 -2.68
N ALA A 227 -24.16 -1.59 -2.62
CA ALA A 227 -22.76 -1.77 -2.99
C ALA A 227 -22.03 -2.80 -2.11
N ALA A 228 -22.37 -2.88 -0.81
CA ALA A 228 -21.77 -3.85 0.09
C ALA A 228 -22.18 -5.29 -0.26
N ALA A 229 -23.43 -5.50 -0.67
CA ALA A 229 -23.93 -6.79 -1.14
C ALA A 229 -23.20 -7.24 -2.42
N LEU A 230 -23.01 -6.36 -3.40
CA LEU A 230 -22.19 -6.67 -4.58
C LEU A 230 -20.73 -6.95 -4.23
N ALA A 231 -20.13 -6.14 -3.36
CA ALA A 231 -18.74 -6.33 -2.93
C ALA A 231 -18.58 -7.69 -2.22
N ALA A 232 -19.49 -8.05 -1.34
CA ALA A 232 -19.51 -9.36 -0.67
C ALA A 232 -19.63 -10.51 -1.68
N TYR A 233 -20.56 -10.40 -2.64
CA TYR A 233 -20.72 -11.37 -3.72
C TYR A 233 -19.42 -11.55 -4.52
N LEU A 234 -18.80 -10.44 -4.94
CA LEU A 234 -17.56 -10.50 -5.71
C LEU A 234 -16.41 -11.11 -4.89
N MET A 235 -16.22 -10.69 -3.64
CA MET A 235 -15.18 -11.26 -2.79
C MET A 235 -15.37 -12.77 -2.57
N HIS A 236 -16.60 -13.22 -2.38
CA HIS A 236 -16.93 -14.65 -2.20
C HIS A 236 -16.74 -15.43 -3.51
N SER A 237 -17.38 -15.00 -4.61
CA SER A 237 -17.40 -15.74 -5.89
C SER A 237 -16.04 -15.76 -6.60
N GLU A 238 -15.19 -14.77 -6.35
CA GLU A 238 -13.85 -14.63 -6.91
C GLU A 238 -12.73 -15.19 -5.99
N ASP A 239 -13.08 -15.80 -4.86
CA ASP A 239 -12.12 -16.26 -3.87
C ASP A 239 -11.12 -15.13 -3.47
N GLY A 240 -11.66 -13.93 -3.26
CA GLY A 240 -10.90 -12.73 -2.91
C GLY A 240 -10.02 -12.13 -4.00
N LYS A 241 -10.10 -12.62 -5.25
CA LYS A 241 -9.20 -12.23 -6.35
C LYS A 241 -9.70 -11.03 -7.17
N THR A 242 -10.80 -10.42 -6.79
CA THR A 242 -11.31 -9.21 -7.48
C THR A 242 -10.31 -8.06 -7.31
N ALA A 243 -9.82 -7.54 -8.43
CA ALA A 243 -8.98 -6.34 -8.45
C ALA A 243 -9.85 -5.08 -8.57
N ILE A 244 -9.42 -4.00 -7.92
CA ILE A 244 -10.10 -2.71 -7.95
C ILE A 244 -9.14 -1.56 -8.26
N ILE A 245 -9.71 -0.48 -8.78
CA ILE A 245 -9.09 0.86 -8.78
C ILE A 245 -9.88 1.71 -7.79
N ASN A 246 -9.20 2.24 -6.80
CA ASN A 246 -9.77 3.17 -5.82
C ASN A 246 -9.33 4.60 -6.16
N MET A 247 -10.28 5.49 -6.47
CA MET A 247 -10.03 6.89 -6.80
C MET A 247 -9.82 7.70 -5.52
N SER A 248 -8.65 7.52 -4.89
CA SER A 248 -8.39 7.87 -3.49
C SER A 248 -7.53 9.10 -3.28
N MET A 249 -6.86 9.62 -4.32
CA MET A 249 -5.89 10.70 -4.22
C MET A 249 -6.33 11.96 -4.92
N SER A 250 -5.78 13.12 -4.54
CA SER A 250 -5.91 14.37 -5.26
C SER A 250 -4.68 14.63 -6.16
N GLN A 251 -4.88 15.26 -7.31
CA GLN A 251 -3.79 15.65 -8.19
C GLN A 251 -2.85 16.68 -7.52
N ASP A 252 -3.39 17.55 -6.68
CA ASP A 252 -2.59 18.56 -5.96
C ASP A 252 -1.62 17.94 -4.96
N ASP A 253 -2.06 16.89 -4.24
CA ASP A 253 -1.18 16.14 -3.32
C ASP A 253 -0.11 15.37 -4.10
N ILE A 254 -0.46 14.74 -5.23
CA ILE A 254 0.50 14.06 -6.11
C ILE A 254 1.54 15.07 -6.62
N ASP A 255 1.12 16.26 -7.03
CA ASP A 255 2.01 17.31 -7.50
C ASP A 255 2.92 17.84 -6.38
N THR A 256 2.40 17.91 -5.17
CA THR A 256 3.17 18.28 -3.98
C THR A 256 4.29 17.26 -3.74
N VAL A 257 3.98 15.96 -3.73
CA VAL A 257 4.97 14.89 -3.59
C VAL A 257 5.97 14.90 -4.75
N ALA A 258 5.49 15.10 -5.98
CA ALA A 258 6.34 15.17 -7.16
C ALA A 258 7.43 16.26 -7.04
N ARG A 259 7.13 17.38 -6.41
CA ARG A 259 8.09 18.51 -6.26
C ARG A 259 9.14 18.29 -5.18
N LEU A 260 8.99 17.30 -4.29
CA LEU A 260 9.96 17.01 -3.23
C LEU A 260 11.29 16.56 -3.84
N PRO A 261 12.44 17.11 -3.45
CA PRO A 261 13.73 16.74 -4.04
C PRO A 261 14.15 15.30 -3.73
N TRP A 262 13.53 14.68 -2.74
CA TRP A 262 13.76 13.33 -2.25
C TRP A 262 12.63 12.34 -2.61
N SER A 263 11.77 12.68 -3.58
CA SER A 263 10.77 11.77 -4.13
C SER A 263 11.25 11.09 -5.41
N ASN A 264 10.90 9.83 -5.59
CA ASN A 264 11.20 8.99 -6.75
C ASN A 264 9.94 8.74 -7.59
N ILE A 265 10.12 8.38 -8.86
CA ILE A 265 9.00 8.05 -9.75
C ILE A 265 8.97 6.55 -9.95
N ILE A 266 7.83 5.93 -9.65
CA ILE A 266 7.59 4.50 -9.83
C ILE A 266 6.37 4.27 -10.71
N SER A 267 6.14 3.03 -11.12
CA SER A 267 4.90 2.60 -11.77
C SER A 267 3.91 2.00 -10.78
N ASP A 268 4.40 1.34 -9.74
CA ASP A 268 3.61 0.51 -8.82
C ASP A 268 2.69 -0.47 -9.60
N ALA A 269 3.20 -1.02 -10.71
CA ALA A 269 2.44 -1.82 -11.65
C ALA A 269 2.18 -3.22 -11.11
N ILE A 270 0.90 -3.60 -11.09
CA ILE A 270 0.48 -4.98 -10.82
C ILE A 270 -0.01 -5.58 -12.13
N TYR A 271 0.69 -6.61 -12.60
CA TYR A 271 0.33 -7.30 -13.85
C TYR A 271 -0.82 -8.28 -13.59
N ALA A 272 -2.03 -7.86 -13.92
CA ALA A 272 -3.23 -8.71 -13.90
C ALA A 272 -3.67 -9.05 -15.32
N LYS A 273 -4.21 -10.27 -15.51
CA LYS A 273 -4.91 -10.64 -16.75
C LYS A 273 -6.31 -10.04 -16.69
N THR A 274 -6.47 -8.83 -17.18
CA THR A 274 -7.74 -8.11 -17.25
C THR A 274 -7.75 -7.17 -18.41
N ASP A 275 -8.93 -6.93 -18.99
CA ASP A 275 -9.13 -5.96 -20.08
C ASP A 275 -9.21 -4.50 -19.59
N THR A 276 -9.32 -4.29 -18.28
CA THR A 276 -9.44 -2.98 -17.64
C THR A 276 -8.37 -2.74 -16.56
N PRO A 277 -7.07 -2.94 -16.86
CA PRO A 277 -6.01 -2.74 -15.88
C PRO A 277 -5.88 -1.27 -15.50
N HIS A 278 -5.34 -1.01 -14.30
CA HIS A 278 -4.98 0.34 -13.93
C HIS A 278 -3.98 0.93 -14.95
N PRO A 279 -4.18 2.16 -15.46
CA PRO A 279 -3.32 2.76 -16.51
C PRO A 279 -1.85 2.91 -16.10
N ARG A 280 -1.53 2.92 -14.78
CA ARG A 280 -0.15 2.95 -14.28
C ARG A 280 0.68 1.75 -14.73
N MET A 281 0.01 0.63 -15.08
CA MET A 281 0.67 -0.57 -15.56
C MET A 281 1.58 -0.33 -16.77
N PHE A 282 1.18 0.57 -17.67
CA PHE A 282 1.91 0.91 -18.88
C PHE A 282 2.29 2.39 -19.00
N GLY A 283 1.52 3.26 -18.34
CA GLY A 283 1.51 4.70 -18.58
C GLY A 283 2.26 5.57 -17.57
N ALA A 284 2.74 5.04 -16.44
CA ALA A 284 3.31 5.87 -15.37
C ALA A 284 4.48 6.75 -15.88
N PHE A 285 5.50 6.13 -16.45
CA PHE A 285 6.66 6.87 -16.96
C PHE A 285 6.35 7.73 -18.20
N PRO A 286 5.62 7.23 -19.21
CA PRO A 286 5.18 8.06 -20.33
C PRO A 286 4.35 9.27 -19.90
N LYS A 287 3.45 9.11 -18.91
CA LYS A 287 2.67 10.23 -18.38
C LYS A 287 3.56 11.29 -17.73
N VAL A 288 4.57 10.88 -16.96
CA VAL A 288 5.54 11.84 -16.39
C VAL A 288 6.26 12.62 -17.48
N LEU A 289 6.76 11.95 -18.52
CA LEU A 289 7.45 12.64 -19.62
C LEU A 289 6.53 13.59 -20.37
N ARG A 290 5.29 13.20 -20.64
CA ARG A 290 4.32 14.05 -21.31
C ARG A 290 3.86 15.21 -20.43
N GLU A 291 3.29 14.91 -19.26
CA GLU A 291 2.61 15.92 -18.46
C GLU A 291 3.57 16.71 -17.58
N TYR A 292 4.50 16.04 -16.87
CA TYR A 292 5.36 16.74 -15.91
C TYR A 292 6.58 17.39 -16.56
N VAL A 293 7.05 16.89 -17.71
CA VAL A 293 8.16 17.50 -18.44
C VAL A 293 7.64 18.40 -19.55
N ALA A 294 6.90 17.85 -20.55
CA ALA A 294 6.60 18.59 -21.77
C ALA A 294 5.45 19.60 -21.60
N GLU A 295 4.37 19.26 -20.91
CA GLU A 295 3.17 20.11 -20.83
C GLU A 295 3.24 21.10 -19.66
N ARG A 296 3.66 20.66 -18.47
CA ARG A 296 3.58 21.43 -17.23
C ARG A 296 4.93 21.98 -16.75
N GLY A 297 6.05 21.50 -17.29
CA GLY A 297 7.39 21.96 -16.93
C GLY A 297 7.75 21.79 -15.45
N ILE A 298 7.17 20.79 -14.76
CA ILE A 298 7.47 20.49 -13.35
C ILE A 298 8.90 19.93 -13.24
N TYR A 299 9.32 19.13 -14.23
CA TYR A 299 10.64 18.56 -14.33
C TYR A 299 11.32 18.96 -15.63
N THR A 300 12.64 19.04 -15.60
CA THR A 300 13.46 18.88 -16.81
C THR A 300 13.51 17.39 -17.20
N MET A 301 13.85 17.07 -18.44
CA MET A 301 14.07 15.68 -18.86
C MET A 301 15.16 15.01 -18.02
N GLN A 302 16.21 15.72 -17.67
CA GLN A 302 17.30 15.22 -16.85
C GLN A 302 16.80 14.88 -15.43
N GLU A 303 16.00 15.75 -14.84
CA GLU A 303 15.43 15.52 -13.50
C GLU A 303 14.47 14.32 -13.49
N ALA A 304 13.56 14.23 -14.47
CA ALA A 304 12.65 13.09 -14.61
C ALA A 304 13.44 11.76 -14.75
N THR A 305 14.52 11.76 -15.54
CA THR A 305 15.37 10.57 -15.70
C THR A 305 16.06 10.20 -14.39
N ARG A 306 16.60 11.19 -13.66
CA ARG A 306 17.24 10.95 -12.35
C ARG A 306 16.26 10.34 -11.36
N ARG A 307 15.04 10.87 -11.26
CA ARG A 307 14.00 10.39 -10.31
C ARG A 307 13.46 9.02 -10.66
N LYS A 308 13.35 8.70 -11.95
CA LYS A 308 12.97 7.37 -12.43
C LYS A 308 14.01 6.29 -12.06
N ASN A 309 15.28 6.65 -12.04
CA ASN A 309 16.37 5.72 -11.74
C ASN A 309 16.68 5.61 -10.24
N GLY A 310 15.88 6.28 -9.40
CA GLY A 310 16.07 6.36 -7.95
C GLY A 310 17.06 7.45 -7.54
N ILE A 311 16.83 8.03 -6.37
CA ILE A 311 17.68 9.06 -5.79
C ILE A 311 18.63 8.39 -4.80
N GLY A 312 19.92 8.39 -5.11
CA GLY A 312 20.98 8.23 -4.13
C GLY A 312 21.56 6.84 -3.96
N ARG A 313 20.88 5.87 -3.39
CA ARG A 313 21.54 4.58 -3.01
C ARG A 313 21.73 3.58 -4.13
N THR A 314 21.00 3.69 -5.23
CA THR A 314 21.30 2.89 -6.43
C THR A 314 22.71 3.16 -6.98
N ARG A 315 23.31 4.32 -6.69
CA ARG A 315 24.70 4.59 -7.05
C ARG A 315 25.69 3.72 -6.26
N GLU A 316 25.55 3.64 -4.95
CA GLU A 316 26.44 2.79 -4.13
C GLU A 316 26.24 1.29 -4.37
N LEU A 317 24.98 0.86 -4.62
CA LEU A 317 24.70 -0.53 -4.96
C LEU A 317 25.18 -0.88 -6.37
N ALA A 318 25.03 0.03 -7.35
CA ALA A 318 25.56 -0.18 -8.70
C ALA A 318 27.09 -0.15 -8.74
N GLU A 319 27.74 0.73 -7.97
CA GLU A 319 29.20 0.77 -7.86
C GLU A 319 29.77 -0.47 -7.18
N ARG A 320 29.04 -1.08 -6.22
CA ARG A 320 29.44 -2.34 -5.56
C ARG A 320 29.16 -3.60 -6.39
N GLN A 321 28.27 -3.53 -7.38
CA GLN A 321 28.01 -4.65 -8.31
C GLN A 321 28.97 -4.66 -9.53
N LEU A 322 29.75 -3.60 -9.74
CA LEU A 322 30.74 -3.47 -10.82
C LEU A 322 32.19 -3.72 -10.35
N CYS A 323 32.38 -4.02 -9.08
CA CYS A 323 33.61 -4.56 -8.49
C CYS A 323 33.41 -6.01 -8.09
#